data_beb7b4843dbb410805b753f689b3080d
#
_entry.id   beb7b4843dbb410805b753f689b3080d
#
_cell.length_a   1.000
_cell.length_b   1.000
_cell.length_c   1.000
_cell.angle_alpha   90.00
_cell.angle_beta   90.00
_cell.angle_gamma   90.00
#
_symmetry.space_group_name_H-M   'P 1'
#
loop_
_entity.id
_entity.type
_entity.pdbx_description
1 polymer ?
#
loop_
_entity_poly.entity_id
_entity_poly.type
_entity_poly.pdbx_seq_one_letter_code
_entity_poly.pdbx_strand_id
1 'polypeptide(L)'
;MCGRYYSEGIEPNSFSGWVRPVSVRGFTALDIGSNAQRVERTYQDVRRDNADHYFALFPASGQLAMIHNDQVVRLTVGDVALVDAALPVTYSADNSDQWNTISLSLPRQSLVSHLGFEPQGGLYRRGGTSAGRLLFELIRTCGNSEGSALSPADSYMQLAVYDLVGALFAPSEPSSGSRHTDKLFARIRKIIKDGFANPSFGPNEVAAEAGISLRYLQKLFTEHGSTCSEFIYSLRLDQAARLLHRRGSLGLSGPLSEIAYACGFRDYTHFARKFRQRFGHPPGTHSESPLGSNKETVRSGPTESASPAHDA
;
A
#
# COMPACT_ATOMS: atom_id res chain seq x y z
N MET A 1 -5.72 0.62 -6.77
CA MET A 1 -7.08 0.95 -7.23
C MET A 1 -7.61 2.04 -6.31
N CYS A 2 -8.16 3.12 -6.85
CA CYS A 2 -8.77 4.17 -6.03
C CYS A 2 -10.04 3.60 -5.40
N GLY A 3 -10.24 3.77 -4.09
CA GLY A 3 -11.46 3.36 -3.41
C GLY A 3 -12.67 4.19 -3.87
N ARG A 4 -13.85 3.82 -3.40
CA ARG A 4 -15.08 4.59 -3.64
C ARG A 4 -15.10 5.81 -2.74
N TYR A 5 -15.37 6.96 -3.33
CA TYR A 5 -15.52 8.24 -2.67
C TYR A 5 -16.78 8.95 -3.18
N TYR A 6 -17.43 9.69 -2.30
CA TYR A 6 -18.54 10.58 -2.65
C TYR A 6 -18.06 12.02 -2.55
N SER A 7 -18.46 12.86 -3.51
CA SER A 7 -18.17 14.29 -3.48
C SER A 7 -19.48 15.07 -3.28
N GLU A 8 -19.44 16.07 -2.41
CA GLU A 8 -20.56 16.96 -2.10
C GLU A 8 -20.15 18.42 -2.29
N GLY A 9 -21.14 19.28 -2.47
CA GLY A 9 -20.98 20.74 -2.35
C GLY A 9 -20.70 21.48 -3.64
N ILE A 10 -20.98 20.88 -4.82
CA ILE A 10 -20.85 21.58 -6.09
C ILE A 10 -22.09 21.32 -6.96
N GLU A 11 -22.56 22.36 -7.65
CA GLU A 11 -23.52 22.17 -8.72
C GLU A 11 -22.89 21.31 -9.84
N PRO A 12 -23.65 20.36 -10.42
CA PRO A 12 -23.10 19.40 -11.39
C PRO A 12 -22.36 20.05 -12.59
N ASN A 13 -22.78 21.27 -12.96
CA ASN A 13 -22.21 22.00 -14.10
C ASN A 13 -20.92 22.76 -13.77
N SER A 14 -20.54 22.88 -12.49
CA SER A 14 -19.34 23.60 -12.04
C SER A 14 -18.27 22.66 -11.47
N PHE A 15 -18.55 21.34 -11.45
CA PHE A 15 -17.57 20.37 -10.99
C PHE A 15 -16.38 20.28 -11.95
N SER A 16 -15.19 20.40 -11.40
CA SER A 16 -13.93 20.14 -12.10
C SER A 16 -13.05 19.25 -11.25
N GLY A 17 -12.57 18.17 -11.82
CA GLY A 17 -11.68 17.26 -11.10
C GLY A 17 -11.02 16.25 -12.03
N TRP A 18 -9.93 15.68 -11.57
CA TRP A 18 -9.21 14.60 -12.26
C TRP A 18 -8.65 13.60 -11.26
N VAL A 19 -8.48 12.37 -11.72
CA VAL A 19 -7.71 11.33 -11.07
C VAL A 19 -6.80 10.71 -12.11
N ARG A 20 -5.50 10.89 -11.96
CA ARG A 20 -4.49 10.40 -12.90
C ARG A 20 -3.62 9.37 -12.20
N PRO A 21 -3.55 8.12 -12.68
CA PRO A 21 -2.59 7.17 -12.16
C PRO A 21 -1.17 7.61 -12.54
N VAL A 22 -0.29 7.61 -11.57
CA VAL A 22 1.14 7.90 -11.74
C VAL A 22 1.96 6.80 -11.08
N SER A 23 3.13 6.53 -11.60
CA SER A 23 4.08 5.61 -10.98
C SER A 23 5.19 6.39 -10.28
N VAL A 24 5.41 6.09 -9.03
CA VAL A 24 6.46 6.73 -8.22
C VAL A 24 7.39 5.65 -7.71
N ARG A 25 8.56 5.51 -8.36
CA ARG A 25 9.56 4.51 -7.96
C ARG A 25 9.00 3.09 -7.77
N GLY A 26 8.06 2.69 -8.64
CA GLY A 26 7.39 1.39 -8.57
C GLY A 26 6.22 1.30 -7.58
N PHE A 27 5.90 2.37 -6.86
CA PHE A 27 4.63 2.48 -6.16
C PHE A 27 3.54 3.00 -7.10
N THR A 28 2.34 2.48 -6.93
CA THR A 28 1.15 3.09 -7.52
C THR A 28 0.82 4.36 -6.75
N ALA A 29 0.67 5.46 -7.45
CA ALA A 29 0.19 6.71 -6.89
C ALA A 29 -0.93 7.29 -7.74
N LEU A 30 -1.68 8.22 -7.18
CA LEU A 30 -2.73 8.96 -7.85
C LEU A 30 -2.45 10.45 -7.69
N ASP A 31 -2.43 11.15 -8.81
CA ASP A 31 -2.52 12.61 -8.86
C ASP A 31 -4.00 12.97 -8.91
N ILE A 32 -4.51 13.56 -7.83
CA ILE A 32 -5.92 13.84 -7.62
C ILE A 32 -6.09 15.35 -7.48
N GLY A 33 -6.89 15.94 -8.34
CA GLY A 33 -7.29 17.33 -8.20
C GLY A 33 -8.79 17.49 -8.30
N SER A 34 -9.35 18.43 -7.54
CA SER A 34 -10.78 18.72 -7.56
C SER A 34 -11.06 20.10 -6.99
N ASN A 35 -12.23 20.64 -7.36
CA ASN A 35 -12.85 21.78 -6.70
C ASN A 35 -13.98 21.38 -5.75
N ALA A 36 -14.13 20.07 -5.46
CA ALA A 36 -15.12 19.57 -4.51
C ALA A 36 -14.86 20.14 -3.11
N GLN A 37 -15.90 20.64 -2.47
CA GLN A 37 -15.80 21.16 -1.10
C GLN A 37 -15.68 20.04 -0.07
N ARG A 38 -16.26 18.88 -0.37
CA ARG A 38 -16.22 17.70 0.50
C ARG A 38 -16.07 16.43 -0.33
N VAL A 39 -15.17 15.58 0.09
CA VAL A 39 -14.97 14.24 -0.46
C VAL A 39 -14.95 13.26 0.70
N GLU A 40 -15.77 12.24 0.65
CA GLU A 40 -15.98 11.32 1.77
C GLU A 40 -15.90 9.86 1.34
N ARG A 41 -15.32 9.05 2.21
CA ARG A 41 -15.32 7.59 2.15
C ARG A 41 -15.89 7.06 3.45
N THR A 42 -17.02 6.37 3.35
CA THR A 42 -17.77 5.87 4.50
C THR A 42 -17.33 4.46 4.92
N TYR A 43 -17.76 4.00 6.10
CA TYR A 43 -17.59 2.60 6.51
C TYR A 43 -18.20 1.60 5.52
N GLN A 44 -19.26 1.97 4.79
CA GLN A 44 -19.87 1.11 3.79
C GLN A 44 -18.95 0.91 2.59
N ASP A 45 -18.25 1.96 2.17
CA ASP A 45 -17.29 1.93 1.07
C ASP A 45 -16.05 1.14 1.45
N VAL A 46 -15.55 1.34 2.66
CA VAL A 46 -14.45 0.56 3.23
C VAL A 46 -14.74 -0.94 3.17
N ARG A 47 -15.94 -1.36 3.63
CA ARG A 47 -16.34 -2.77 3.59
C ARG A 47 -16.49 -3.34 2.18
N ARG A 48 -16.93 -2.51 1.22
CA ARG A 48 -17.10 -2.94 -0.18
C ARG A 48 -15.79 -3.11 -0.92
N ASP A 49 -14.81 -2.25 -0.64
CA ASP A 49 -13.53 -2.24 -1.36
C ASP A 49 -12.54 -3.23 -0.77
N ASN A 50 -12.68 -3.60 0.50
CA ASN A 50 -11.74 -4.47 1.24
C ASN A 50 -10.27 -4.06 1.02
N ALA A 51 -10.01 -2.75 1.01
CA ALA A 51 -8.68 -2.21 0.74
C ALA A 51 -7.77 -2.39 1.95
N ASP A 52 -6.60 -3.00 1.73
CA ASP A 52 -5.57 -3.24 2.76
C ASP A 52 -4.29 -2.46 2.44
N HIS A 53 -4.42 -1.12 2.48
CA HIS A 53 -3.36 -0.19 2.15
C HIS A 53 -3.34 0.98 3.12
N TYR A 54 -2.17 1.58 3.26
CA TYR A 54 -2.05 2.97 3.70
C TYR A 54 -1.89 3.86 2.48
N PHE A 55 -2.39 5.09 2.59
CA PHE A 55 -2.12 6.13 1.61
C PHE A 55 -1.32 7.24 2.27
N ALA A 56 -0.14 7.53 1.72
CA ALA A 56 0.59 8.73 2.08
C ALA A 56 0.15 9.87 1.16
N LEU A 57 -0.45 10.91 1.75
CA LEU A 57 -0.98 12.07 1.03
C LEU A 57 0.01 13.21 1.05
N PHE A 58 0.22 13.82 -0.12
CA PHE A 58 1.11 14.95 -0.35
C PHE A 58 0.33 16.08 -1.02
N PRO A 59 -0.19 17.06 -0.28
CA PRO A 59 -0.82 18.23 -0.88
C PRO A 59 0.17 18.96 -1.81
N ALA A 60 -0.22 19.13 -3.08
CA ALA A 60 0.59 19.82 -4.08
C ALA A 60 0.10 21.24 -4.35
N SER A 61 -1.21 21.50 -4.14
CA SER A 61 -1.79 22.85 -4.14
C SER A 61 -3.06 22.91 -3.31
N GLY A 62 -3.46 24.10 -2.89
CA GLY A 62 -4.63 24.33 -2.06
C GLY A 62 -4.44 23.91 -0.59
N GLN A 63 -5.52 23.89 0.14
CA GLN A 63 -5.58 23.45 1.54
C GLN A 63 -6.70 22.42 1.70
N LEU A 64 -6.45 21.38 2.49
CA LEU A 64 -7.42 20.35 2.80
C LEU A 64 -7.51 20.15 4.32
N ALA A 65 -8.71 20.14 4.85
CA ALA A 65 -8.96 19.56 6.16
C ALA A 65 -9.25 18.06 5.97
N MET A 66 -8.61 17.21 6.76
CA MET A 66 -8.83 15.77 6.79
C MET A 66 -9.39 15.36 8.14
N ILE A 67 -10.46 14.58 8.13
CA ILE A 67 -11.03 13.92 9.31
C ILE A 67 -10.82 12.42 9.11
N HIS A 68 -10.01 11.82 9.95
CA HIS A 68 -9.67 10.40 9.85
C HIS A 68 -9.24 9.86 11.22
N ASN A 69 -9.78 8.71 11.64
CA ASN A 69 -9.45 8.08 12.92
C ASN A 69 -9.58 9.06 14.10
N ASP A 70 -10.72 9.77 14.20
CA ASP A 70 -11.04 10.79 15.22
C ASP A 70 -10.05 11.98 15.29
N GLN A 71 -9.16 12.10 14.30
CA GLN A 71 -8.24 13.24 14.15
C GLN A 71 -8.77 14.21 13.10
N VAL A 72 -8.71 15.50 13.41
CA VAL A 72 -9.01 16.57 12.48
C VAL A 72 -7.73 17.34 12.22
N VAL A 73 -7.25 17.31 11.00
CA VAL A 73 -5.99 17.96 10.62
C VAL A 73 -6.17 18.85 9.41
N ARG A 74 -5.48 19.99 9.38
CA ARG A 74 -5.39 20.86 8.20
C ARG A 74 -4.06 20.60 7.51
N LEU A 75 -4.13 20.24 6.25
CA LEU A 75 -3.00 19.91 5.39
C LEU A 75 -2.76 21.05 4.43
N THR A 76 -1.50 21.42 4.31
CA THR A 76 -1.00 22.45 3.37
C THR A 76 0.11 21.84 2.50
N VAL A 77 0.51 22.55 1.47
CA VAL A 77 1.60 22.12 0.58
C VAL A 77 2.87 21.82 1.39
N GLY A 78 3.44 20.66 1.15
CA GLY A 78 4.63 20.15 1.83
C GLY A 78 4.34 19.31 3.08
N ASP A 79 3.10 19.27 3.58
CA ASP A 79 2.72 18.35 4.66
C ASP A 79 2.61 16.91 4.12
N VAL A 80 2.73 15.96 5.02
CA VAL A 80 2.52 14.52 4.73
C VAL A 80 1.49 13.97 5.71
N ALA A 81 0.43 13.37 5.21
CA ALA A 81 -0.55 12.68 6.04
C ALA A 81 -0.60 11.19 5.70
N LEU A 82 -0.85 10.36 6.72
CA LEU A 82 -1.02 8.93 6.56
C LEU A 82 -2.48 8.55 6.79
N VAL A 83 -3.11 7.96 5.77
CA VAL A 83 -4.50 7.51 5.78
C VAL A 83 -4.54 5.99 5.76
N ASP A 84 -5.31 5.42 6.66
CA ASP A 84 -5.60 3.98 6.67
C ASP A 84 -6.83 3.70 5.81
N ALA A 85 -6.67 2.99 4.69
CA ALA A 85 -7.76 2.65 3.78
C ALA A 85 -8.83 1.74 4.42
N ALA A 86 -8.53 1.08 5.54
CA ALA A 86 -9.48 0.27 6.29
C ALA A 86 -10.41 1.10 7.21
N LEU A 87 -10.25 2.42 7.25
CA LEU A 87 -11.05 3.35 8.04
C LEU A 87 -11.71 4.41 7.15
N PRO A 88 -12.83 4.99 7.59
CA PRO A 88 -13.47 6.10 6.88
C PRO A 88 -12.58 7.35 6.91
N VAL A 89 -12.73 8.18 5.89
CA VAL A 89 -12.03 9.46 5.80
C VAL A 89 -12.92 10.49 5.13
N THR A 90 -12.86 11.72 5.63
CA THR A 90 -13.50 12.88 5.02
C THR A 90 -12.43 13.93 4.72
N TYR A 91 -12.45 14.45 3.51
CA TYR A 91 -11.68 15.61 3.11
C TYR A 91 -12.61 16.79 2.89
N SER A 92 -12.21 17.96 3.36
CA SER A 92 -12.96 19.21 3.14
C SER A 92 -11.99 20.29 2.67
N ALA A 93 -12.35 21.00 1.59
CA ALA A 93 -11.61 22.16 1.13
C ALA A 93 -12.24 23.43 1.70
N ASP A 94 -11.41 24.32 2.21
CA ASP A 94 -11.84 25.67 2.62
C ASP A 94 -11.96 26.52 1.33
N ASN A 95 -13.18 26.92 0.98
CA ASN A 95 -13.54 27.82 -0.14
C ASN A 95 -13.05 27.41 -1.55
N SER A 96 -13.98 27.25 -2.44
CA SER A 96 -13.98 27.25 -3.93
C SER A 96 -12.69 27.07 -4.73
N ASP A 97 -11.55 26.97 -4.13
CA ASP A 97 -10.26 26.82 -4.77
C ASP A 97 -9.98 25.36 -5.12
N GLN A 98 -9.46 25.16 -6.30
CA GLN A 98 -9.02 23.84 -6.75
C GLN A 98 -7.86 23.36 -5.88
N TRP A 99 -8.00 22.19 -5.31
CA TRP A 99 -6.94 21.53 -4.56
C TRP A 99 -6.36 20.35 -5.35
N ASN A 100 -5.10 20.06 -5.10
CA ASN A 100 -4.41 18.93 -5.67
C ASN A 100 -3.61 18.18 -4.60
N THR A 101 -3.62 16.86 -4.66
CA THR A 101 -2.84 15.99 -3.80
C THR A 101 -2.31 14.79 -4.56
N ILE A 102 -1.09 14.37 -4.26
CA ILE A 102 -0.55 13.08 -4.69
C ILE A 102 -0.82 12.09 -3.57
N SER A 103 -1.48 10.99 -3.91
CA SER A 103 -1.83 9.90 -3.00
C SER A 103 -0.99 8.66 -3.34
N LEU A 104 0.02 8.36 -2.53
CA LEU A 104 0.89 7.21 -2.70
C LEU A 104 0.32 5.99 -1.99
N SER A 105 0.08 4.91 -2.74
CA SER A 105 -0.42 3.65 -2.19
C SER A 105 0.73 2.83 -1.59
N LEU A 106 0.64 2.55 -0.30
CA LEU A 106 1.59 1.76 0.47
C LEU A 106 0.90 0.47 0.93
N PRO A 107 1.22 -0.70 0.35
CA PRO A 107 0.65 -1.96 0.80
C PRO A 107 0.89 -2.15 2.31
N ARG A 108 -0.19 -2.31 3.10
CA ARG A 108 -0.13 -2.39 4.58
C ARG A 108 0.90 -3.41 5.03
N GLN A 109 0.81 -4.60 4.50
CA GLN A 109 1.66 -5.70 4.92
C GLN A 109 3.14 -5.44 4.64
N SER A 110 3.47 -4.85 3.47
CA SER A 110 4.85 -4.48 3.13
C SER A 110 5.36 -3.36 4.04
N LEU A 111 4.54 -2.34 4.28
CA LEU A 111 4.89 -1.23 5.16
C LEU A 111 5.12 -1.71 6.60
N VAL A 112 4.15 -2.43 7.18
CA VAL A 112 4.24 -2.93 8.57
C VAL A 112 5.40 -3.91 8.73
N SER A 113 5.63 -4.79 7.74
CA SER A 113 6.78 -5.72 7.75
C SER A 113 8.12 -4.99 7.74
N HIS A 114 8.19 -3.90 6.99
CA HIS A 114 9.41 -3.09 6.92
C HIS A 114 9.64 -2.29 8.20
N LEU A 115 8.61 -1.56 8.65
CA LEU A 115 8.71 -0.68 9.81
C LEU A 115 8.81 -1.45 11.13
N GLY A 116 8.03 -2.51 11.27
CA GLY A 116 7.94 -3.29 12.48
C GLY A 116 6.97 -2.80 13.51
N PHE A 117 6.21 -1.84 13.16
CA PHE A 117 5.06 -1.37 13.90
C PHE A 117 3.95 -1.04 12.90
N GLU A 118 2.72 -1.04 13.36
CA GLU A 118 1.60 -0.59 12.57
C GLU A 118 1.39 0.90 12.78
N PRO A 119 1.56 1.74 11.73
CA PRO A 119 1.32 3.17 11.86
C PRO A 119 -0.15 3.46 12.13
N GLN A 120 -0.44 4.45 12.94
CA GLN A 120 -1.82 4.92 13.11
C GLN A 120 -2.22 5.80 11.92
N GLY A 121 -3.38 5.51 11.32
CA GLY A 121 -4.01 6.40 10.36
C GLY A 121 -4.45 7.71 11.02
N GLY A 122 -4.52 8.79 10.24
CA GLY A 122 -4.91 10.12 10.73
C GLY A 122 -3.75 10.98 11.23
N LEU A 123 -2.55 10.43 11.33
CA LEU A 123 -1.37 11.20 11.68
C LEU A 123 -0.92 12.07 10.50
N TYR A 124 -0.42 13.25 10.81
CA TYR A 124 0.23 14.11 9.84
C TYR A 124 1.56 14.66 10.38
N ARG A 125 2.42 15.07 9.47
CA ARG A 125 3.69 15.74 9.80
C ARG A 125 3.86 16.92 8.87
N ARG A 126 4.30 18.03 9.44
CA ARG A 126 4.62 19.24 8.65
C ARG A 126 5.87 18.99 7.81
N GLY A 127 5.85 19.45 6.56
CA GLY A 127 6.94 19.29 5.60
C GLY A 127 8.27 19.91 6.00
N GLY A 128 8.30 20.69 7.08
CA GLY A 128 9.53 21.31 7.62
C GLY A 128 10.54 20.32 8.21
N THR A 129 10.17 19.06 8.46
CA THR A 129 11.11 18.02 8.92
C THR A 129 12.02 17.57 7.77
N SER A 130 13.26 17.15 8.08
CA SER A 130 14.20 16.66 7.07
C SER A 130 13.63 15.44 6.31
N ALA A 131 13.03 14.49 7.02
CA ALA A 131 12.41 13.32 6.42
C ALA A 131 11.21 13.68 5.53
N GLY A 132 10.37 14.65 5.97
CA GLY A 132 9.23 15.13 5.17
C GLY A 132 9.65 15.78 3.86
N ARG A 133 10.66 16.64 3.91
CA ARG A 133 11.22 17.29 2.72
C ARG A 133 11.82 16.27 1.73
N LEU A 134 12.61 15.32 2.23
CA LEU A 134 13.19 14.27 1.38
C LEU A 134 12.10 13.42 0.73
N LEU A 135 11.09 13.01 1.50
CA LEU A 135 9.99 12.21 0.99
C LEU A 135 9.17 12.98 -0.06
N PHE A 136 8.86 14.26 0.21
CA PHE A 136 8.14 15.12 -0.74
C PHE A 136 8.92 15.29 -2.04
N GLU A 137 10.22 15.55 -2.00
CA GLU A 137 11.07 15.68 -3.20
C GLU A 137 11.15 14.35 -3.97
N LEU A 138 11.27 13.21 -3.29
CA LEU A 138 11.25 11.90 -3.93
C LEU A 138 9.95 11.66 -4.73
N ILE A 139 8.81 12.09 -4.19
CA ILE A 139 7.51 11.93 -4.84
C ILE A 139 7.34 12.93 -5.99
N ARG A 140 7.72 14.19 -5.78
CA ARG A 140 7.56 15.26 -6.76
C ARG A 140 8.39 15.07 -8.02
N THR A 141 9.62 14.58 -7.90
CA THR A 141 10.55 14.40 -9.03
C THR A 141 10.19 13.23 -9.95
N CYS A 142 9.23 12.39 -9.57
CA CYS A 142 8.87 11.18 -10.34
C CYS A 142 7.63 11.33 -11.24
N GLY A 143 6.96 12.48 -11.22
CA GLY A 143 5.67 12.69 -11.91
C GLY A 143 5.69 12.63 -13.44
N ASN A 144 6.86 12.50 -14.11
CA ASN A 144 6.98 12.62 -15.56
C ASN A 144 7.55 11.38 -16.26
N SER A 145 7.69 10.25 -15.60
CA SER A 145 8.23 9.04 -16.24
C SER A 145 7.11 8.06 -16.58
N GLU A 146 6.37 8.35 -17.64
CA GLU A 146 5.45 7.38 -18.23
C GLU A 146 6.25 6.23 -18.84
N GLY A 147 6.00 5.01 -18.35
CA GLY A 147 6.40 3.79 -19.06
C GLY A 147 7.84 3.32 -18.89
N SER A 148 8.64 3.88 -17.99
CA SER A 148 9.99 3.35 -17.75
C SER A 148 9.90 2.03 -16.96
N ALA A 149 10.53 0.97 -17.49
CA ALA A 149 10.70 -0.29 -16.76
C ALA A 149 11.37 -0.02 -15.41
N LEU A 150 10.92 -0.71 -14.35
CA LEU A 150 11.50 -0.61 -13.01
C LEU A 150 13.00 -0.89 -13.07
N SER A 151 13.78 0.06 -12.64
CA SER A 151 15.23 -0.10 -12.54
C SER A 151 15.59 -0.83 -11.24
N PRO A 152 16.73 -1.52 -11.14
CA PRO A 152 17.20 -2.07 -9.86
C PRO A 152 17.29 -1.01 -8.76
N ALA A 153 17.54 0.26 -9.10
CA ALA A 153 17.57 1.37 -8.16
C ALA A 153 16.19 1.66 -7.55
N ASP A 154 15.10 1.39 -8.25
CA ASP A 154 13.75 1.64 -7.73
C ASP A 154 13.41 0.78 -6.51
N SER A 155 13.95 -0.44 -6.43
CA SER A 155 13.81 -1.29 -5.25
C SER A 155 14.46 -0.67 -4.01
N TYR A 156 15.62 -0.05 -4.14
CA TYR A 156 16.27 0.67 -3.05
C TYR A 156 15.52 1.96 -2.70
N MET A 157 14.97 2.64 -3.71
CA MET A 157 14.17 3.84 -3.49
C MET A 157 12.85 3.52 -2.78
N GLN A 158 12.22 2.35 -3.04
CA GLN A 158 11.07 1.88 -2.29
C GLN A 158 11.39 1.67 -0.81
N LEU A 159 12.53 1.07 -0.49
CA LEU A 159 12.97 0.91 0.89
C LEU A 159 13.18 2.28 1.56
N ALA A 160 13.80 3.22 0.86
CA ALA A 160 14.00 4.59 1.35
C ALA A 160 12.66 5.30 1.63
N VAL A 161 11.63 5.10 0.80
CA VAL A 161 10.27 5.62 1.05
C VAL A 161 9.71 5.03 2.34
N TYR A 162 9.81 3.71 2.56
CA TYR A 162 9.35 3.09 3.80
C TYR A 162 10.12 3.60 5.02
N ASP A 163 11.43 3.76 4.92
CA ASP A 163 12.27 4.30 6.01
C ASP A 163 11.88 5.74 6.36
N LEU A 164 11.62 6.58 5.35
CA LEU A 164 11.19 7.96 5.56
C LEU A 164 9.78 8.05 6.16
N VAL A 165 8.85 7.18 5.74
CA VAL A 165 7.52 7.03 6.35
C VAL A 165 7.68 6.59 7.81
N GLY A 166 8.56 5.63 8.08
CA GLY A 166 8.89 5.21 9.44
C GLY A 166 9.44 6.35 10.30
N ALA A 167 10.39 7.11 9.77
CA ALA A 167 10.96 8.27 10.48
C ALA A 167 9.92 9.37 10.78
N LEU A 168 8.91 9.53 9.90
CA LEU A 168 7.84 10.51 10.10
C LEU A 168 6.79 10.06 11.10
N PHE A 169 6.39 8.79 11.04
CA PHE A 169 5.21 8.28 11.76
C PHE A 169 5.55 7.27 12.85
N ALA A 170 6.83 7.09 13.18
CA ALA A 170 7.21 6.33 14.36
C ALA A 170 6.52 6.89 15.61
N PRO A 171 6.03 6.04 16.51
CA PRO A 171 5.46 6.46 17.78
C PRO A 171 6.48 7.35 18.53
N SER A 172 6.05 8.56 18.90
CA SER A 172 6.87 9.46 19.72
C SER A 172 6.92 8.89 21.13
N GLU A 173 8.11 8.50 21.59
CA GLU A 173 8.43 8.01 22.91
C GLU A 173 7.56 6.84 23.46
N PRO A 174 8.09 5.64 23.59
CA PRO A 174 7.42 4.60 24.35
C PRO A 174 7.44 4.98 25.83
N SER A 175 6.29 4.88 26.50
CA SER A 175 6.20 4.87 27.95
C SER A 175 7.21 3.86 28.52
N SER A 176 7.80 4.12 29.68
CA SER A 176 8.93 3.35 30.23
C SER A 176 8.73 1.83 30.37
N GLY A 177 7.49 1.31 30.30
CA GLY A 177 7.16 -0.11 30.19
C GLY A 177 7.26 -0.67 28.76
N SER A 178 7.15 0.16 27.74
CA SER A 178 7.17 -0.21 26.33
C SER A 178 8.59 -0.49 25.80
N ARG A 179 9.63 0.17 26.31
CA ARG A 179 11.01 0.03 25.77
C ARG A 179 11.55 -1.40 25.81
N HIS A 180 11.20 -2.19 26.82
CA HIS A 180 11.64 -3.58 26.92
C HIS A 180 10.86 -4.46 25.93
N THR A 181 9.57 -4.24 25.83
CA THR A 181 8.66 -4.94 24.89
C THR A 181 9.02 -4.63 23.45
N ASP A 182 9.31 -3.36 23.11
CA ASP A 182 9.70 -2.93 21.77
C ASP A 182 11.06 -3.51 21.35
N LYS A 183 12.04 -3.52 22.26
CA LYS A 183 13.34 -4.17 22.02
C LYS A 183 13.18 -5.69 21.82
N LEU A 184 12.32 -6.32 22.61
CA LEU A 184 12.01 -7.75 22.46
C LEU A 184 11.32 -8.01 21.12
N PHE A 185 10.34 -7.21 20.74
CA PHE A 185 9.63 -7.36 19.47
C PHE A 185 10.56 -7.11 18.27
N ALA A 186 11.44 -6.12 18.33
CA ALA A 186 12.47 -5.88 17.33
C ALA A 186 13.44 -7.10 17.20
N ARG A 187 13.84 -7.70 18.33
CA ARG A 187 14.64 -8.93 18.34
C ARG A 187 13.89 -10.11 17.70
N ILE A 188 12.62 -10.30 18.05
CA ILE A 188 11.76 -11.34 17.47
C ILE A 188 11.67 -11.18 15.94
N ARG A 189 11.47 -9.98 15.45
CA ARG A 189 11.42 -9.69 14.01
C ARG A 189 12.75 -10.00 13.32
N LYS A 190 13.88 -9.72 13.95
CA LYS A 190 15.19 -10.09 13.43
C LYS A 190 15.31 -11.61 13.31
N ILE A 191 14.95 -12.35 14.36
CA ILE A 191 14.92 -13.82 14.37
C ILE A 191 14.09 -14.34 13.19
N ILE A 192 12.91 -13.76 12.95
CA ILE A 192 12.06 -14.17 11.84
C ILE A 192 12.69 -13.82 10.48
N LYS A 193 13.29 -12.64 10.33
CA LYS A 193 13.97 -12.24 9.10
C LYS A 193 15.16 -13.17 8.78
N ASP A 194 15.83 -13.66 9.80
CA ASP A 194 16.98 -14.56 9.60
C ASP A 194 16.54 -16.01 9.31
N GLY A 195 15.37 -16.44 9.81
CA GLY A 195 14.88 -17.83 9.75
C GLY A 195 13.74 -18.12 8.76
N PHE A 196 13.04 -17.13 8.22
CA PHE A 196 11.77 -17.31 7.50
C PHE A 196 11.85 -18.27 6.28
N ALA A 197 13.00 -18.35 5.62
CA ALA A 197 13.20 -19.21 4.44
C ALA A 197 13.26 -20.70 4.78
N ASN A 198 13.46 -21.06 6.04
CA ASN A 198 13.42 -22.45 6.47
C ASN A 198 11.95 -22.93 6.55
N PRO A 199 11.55 -24.01 5.81
CA PRO A 199 10.18 -24.52 5.82
C PRO A 199 9.70 -24.99 7.20
N SER A 200 10.62 -25.38 8.08
CA SER A 200 10.29 -25.83 9.45
C SER A 200 10.18 -24.69 10.45
N PHE A 201 10.54 -23.46 10.04
CA PHE A 201 10.50 -22.30 10.90
C PHE A 201 9.09 -21.72 11.01
N GLY A 202 8.56 -21.67 12.21
CA GLY A 202 7.22 -21.20 12.52
C GLY A 202 7.16 -20.53 13.90
N PRO A 203 5.97 -20.21 14.42
CA PRO A 203 5.80 -19.51 15.69
C PRO A 203 6.44 -20.22 16.90
N ASN A 204 6.48 -21.55 16.91
CA ASN A 204 7.10 -22.31 18.00
C ASN A 204 8.62 -22.10 18.04
N GLU A 205 9.27 -22.18 16.88
CA GLU A 205 10.71 -21.97 16.73
C GLU A 205 11.07 -20.51 17.06
N VAL A 206 10.26 -19.55 16.61
CA VAL A 206 10.42 -18.13 16.96
C VAL A 206 10.34 -17.91 18.47
N ALA A 207 9.35 -18.49 19.13
CA ALA A 207 9.18 -18.37 20.58
C ALA A 207 10.36 -18.98 21.36
N ALA A 208 10.80 -20.17 20.93
CA ALA A 208 11.95 -20.86 21.53
C ALA A 208 13.24 -20.04 21.38
N GLU A 209 13.53 -19.52 20.18
CA GLU A 209 14.74 -18.73 19.91
C GLU A 209 14.71 -17.36 20.60
N ALA A 210 13.53 -16.76 20.73
CA ALA A 210 13.35 -15.52 21.48
C ALA A 210 13.39 -15.71 23.01
N GLY A 211 13.31 -16.95 23.50
CA GLY A 211 13.28 -17.28 24.93
C GLY A 211 11.97 -16.87 25.62
N ILE A 212 10.83 -16.95 24.91
CA ILE A 212 9.50 -16.58 25.41
C ILE A 212 8.49 -17.70 25.16
N SER A 213 7.36 -17.65 25.87
CA SER A 213 6.26 -18.59 25.60
C SER A 213 5.56 -18.24 24.26
N LEU A 214 5.02 -19.27 23.58
CA LEU A 214 4.20 -19.09 22.38
C LEU A 214 3.00 -18.15 22.63
N ARG A 215 2.37 -18.27 23.81
CA ARG A 215 1.24 -17.40 24.19
C ARG A 215 1.66 -15.93 24.27
N TYR A 216 2.84 -15.65 24.81
CA TYR A 216 3.36 -14.29 24.89
C TYR A 216 3.75 -13.75 23.51
N LEU A 217 4.35 -14.58 22.65
CA LEU A 217 4.60 -14.24 21.25
C LEU A 217 3.30 -13.86 20.52
N GLN A 218 2.25 -14.68 20.68
CA GLN A 218 0.94 -14.40 20.06
C GLN A 218 0.34 -13.07 20.57
N LYS A 219 0.41 -12.83 21.89
CA LYS A 219 -0.04 -11.57 22.48
C LYS A 219 0.70 -10.38 21.88
N LEU A 220 2.04 -10.44 21.79
CA LEU A 220 2.86 -9.37 21.22
C LEU A 220 2.47 -9.06 19.76
N PHE A 221 2.27 -10.09 18.94
CA PHE A 221 1.84 -9.88 17.56
C PHE A 221 0.42 -9.32 17.46
N THR A 222 -0.51 -9.76 18.32
CA THR A 222 -1.87 -9.21 18.35
C THR A 222 -1.88 -7.74 18.74
N GLU A 223 -1.06 -7.33 19.69
CA GLU A 223 -0.88 -5.92 20.09
C GLU A 223 -0.33 -5.06 18.94
N HIS A 224 0.34 -5.68 17.97
CA HIS A 224 0.85 -5.04 16.75
C HIS A 224 -0.03 -5.32 15.51
N GLY A 225 -1.29 -5.70 15.69
CA GLY A 225 -2.29 -5.83 14.63
C GLY A 225 -2.09 -7.01 13.66
N SER A 226 -1.25 -8.02 14.00
CA SER A 226 -0.93 -9.15 13.12
C SER A 226 -0.81 -10.45 13.88
N THR A 227 -0.45 -11.54 13.18
CA THR A 227 -0.01 -12.79 13.81
C THR A 227 1.43 -13.12 13.38
N CYS A 228 2.13 -13.87 14.22
CA CYS A 228 3.49 -14.32 13.90
C CYS A 228 3.52 -15.11 12.58
N SER A 229 2.52 -15.94 12.33
CA SER A 229 2.41 -16.72 11.08
C SER A 229 2.21 -15.82 9.85
N GLU A 230 1.34 -14.82 9.94
CA GLU A 230 1.12 -13.85 8.86
C GLU A 230 2.39 -13.07 8.54
N PHE A 231 3.13 -12.67 9.58
CA PHE A 231 4.40 -11.98 9.40
C PHE A 231 5.45 -12.86 8.70
N ILE A 232 5.57 -14.14 9.07
CA ILE A 232 6.46 -15.11 8.38
C ILE A 232 6.03 -15.27 6.92
N TYR A 233 4.73 -15.49 6.65
CA TYR A 233 4.23 -15.62 5.29
C TYR A 233 4.43 -14.36 4.45
N SER A 234 4.32 -13.18 5.05
CA SER A 234 4.57 -11.94 4.33
C SER A 234 5.99 -11.89 3.78
N LEU A 235 6.99 -12.19 4.60
CA LEU A 235 8.39 -12.21 4.18
C LEU A 235 8.67 -13.26 3.10
N ARG A 236 8.07 -14.46 3.23
CA ARG A 236 8.17 -15.53 2.22
C ARG A 236 7.60 -15.09 0.87
N LEU A 237 6.43 -14.46 0.88
CA LEU A 237 5.76 -13.98 -0.33
C LEU A 237 6.50 -12.81 -0.98
N ASP A 238 7.04 -11.88 -0.17
CA ASP A 238 7.86 -10.77 -0.68
C ASP A 238 9.14 -11.25 -1.33
N GLN A 239 9.79 -12.25 -0.73
CA GLN A 239 10.95 -12.88 -1.33
C GLN A 239 10.60 -13.60 -2.64
N ALA A 240 9.47 -14.33 -2.66
CA ALA A 240 9.01 -14.99 -3.87
C ALA A 240 8.69 -14.01 -4.99
N ALA A 241 8.04 -12.88 -4.69
CA ALA A 241 7.75 -11.83 -5.66
C ALA A 241 9.04 -11.26 -6.28
N ARG A 242 10.07 -11.00 -5.45
CA ARG A 242 11.39 -10.55 -5.93
C ARG A 242 12.07 -11.60 -6.85
N LEU A 243 12.01 -12.87 -6.47
CA LEU A 243 12.60 -13.94 -7.28
C LEU A 243 11.85 -14.14 -8.60
N LEU A 244 10.52 -14.07 -8.59
CA LEU A 244 9.69 -14.15 -9.80
C LEU A 244 9.98 -12.98 -10.75
N HIS A 245 10.05 -11.76 -10.23
CA HIS A 245 10.40 -10.59 -11.02
C HIS A 245 11.81 -10.72 -11.65
N ARG A 246 12.82 -11.08 -10.84
CA ARG A 246 14.18 -11.31 -11.33
C ARG A 246 14.25 -12.41 -12.40
N ARG A 247 13.49 -13.49 -12.21
CA ARG A 247 13.38 -14.58 -13.19
C ARG A 247 12.83 -14.08 -14.52
N GLY A 248 11.75 -13.31 -14.51
CA GLY A 248 11.15 -12.71 -15.71
C GLY A 248 12.15 -11.79 -16.43
N SER A 249 12.82 -10.92 -15.69
CA SER A 249 13.79 -9.97 -16.23
C SER A 249 15.02 -10.63 -16.86
N LEU A 250 15.41 -11.83 -16.41
CA LEU A 250 16.56 -12.58 -16.92
C LEU A 250 16.16 -13.66 -17.94
N GLY A 251 14.88 -13.81 -18.28
CA GLY A 251 14.38 -14.84 -19.19
C GLY A 251 14.64 -16.28 -18.71
N LEU A 252 14.81 -16.49 -17.39
CA LEU A 252 15.12 -17.80 -16.84
C LEU A 252 13.88 -18.69 -16.86
N SER A 253 14.02 -19.91 -17.38
CA SER A 253 13.01 -20.96 -17.32
C SER A 253 13.26 -21.90 -16.14
N GLY A 254 12.21 -22.48 -15.57
CA GLY A 254 12.29 -23.43 -14.45
C GLY A 254 10.94 -23.56 -13.74
N PRO A 255 10.72 -24.57 -12.91
CA PRO A 255 9.45 -24.73 -12.20
C PRO A 255 9.26 -23.66 -11.12
N LEU A 256 8.06 -23.12 -11.02
CA LEU A 256 7.68 -22.12 -9.99
C LEU A 256 7.74 -22.69 -8.57
N SER A 257 7.64 -24.02 -8.45
CA SER A 257 7.77 -24.73 -7.18
C SER A 257 9.15 -24.56 -6.54
N GLU A 258 10.20 -24.44 -7.32
CA GLU A 258 11.56 -24.16 -6.78
C GLU A 258 11.59 -22.82 -6.05
N ILE A 259 10.96 -21.78 -6.60
CA ILE A 259 10.86 -20.47 -5.93
C ILE A 259 10.06 -20.59 -4.64
N ALA A 260 8.94 -21.33 -4.66
CA ALA A 260 8.15 -21.54 -3.47
C ALA A 260 8.97 -22.23 -2.35
N TYR A 261 9.67 -23.30 -2.70
CA TYR A 261 10.51 -24.02 -1.73
C TYR A 261 11.70 -23.21 -1.22
N ALA A 262 12.36 -22.46 -2.11
CA ALA A 262 13.44 -21.54 -1.74
C ALA A 262 12.98 -20.41 -0.78
N CYS A 263 11.67 -20.07 -0.82
CA CYS A 263 11.07 -19.10 0.10
C CYS A 263 10.49 -19.73 1.37
N GLY A 264 10.68 -21.04 1.61
CA GLY A 264 10.25 -21.71 2.83
C GLY A 264 8.80 -22.24 2.81
N PHE A 265 8.16 -22.31 1.66
CA PHE A 265 6.89 -23.03 1.54
C PHE A 265 7.14 -24.52 1.41
N ARG A 266 6.31 -25.34 2.06
CA ARG A 266 6.37 -26.81 1.98
C ARG A 266 5.57 -27.39 0.83
N ASP A 267 4.62 -26.61 0.31
CA ASP A 267 3.70 -27.03 -0.74
C ASP A 267 3.42 -25.88 -1.68
N TYR A 268 3.48 -26.18 -2.99
CA TYR A 268 3.25 -25.21 -4.06
C TYR A 268 1.79 -24.74 -4.11
N THR A 269 0.83 -25.60 -3.83
CA THR A 269 -0.61 -25.25 -3.87
C THR A 269 -0.92 -24.20 -2.79
N HIS A 270 -0.38 -24.41 -1.59
CA HIS A 270 -0.50 -23.44 -0.50
C HIS A 270 0.18 -22.11 -0.85
N PHE A 271 1.39 -22.15 -1.41
CA PHE A 271 2.09 -20.97 -1.90
C PHE A 271 1.26 -20.20 -2.93
N ALA A 272 0.80 -20.86 -4.00
CA ALA A 272 0.05 -20.22 -5.08
C ALA A 272 -1.25 -19.57 -4.59
N ARG A 273 -1.97 -20.23 -3.66
CA ARG A 273 -3.15 -19.66 -3.01
C ARG A 273 -2.83 -18.41 -2.21
N LYS A 274 -1.81 -18.45 -1.35
CA LYS A 274 -1.37 -17.31 -0.53
C LYS A 274 -0.83 -16.17 -1.39
N PHE A 275 -0.09 -16.49 -2.45
CA PHE A 275 0.42 -15.51 -3.40
C PHE A 275 -0.72 -14.77 -4.12
N ARG A 276 -1.71 -15.53 -4.63
CA ARG A 276 -2.89 -14.94 -5.29
C ARG A 276 -3.72 -14.09 -4.30
N GLN A 277 -3.86 -14.54 -3.07
CA GLN A 277 -4.56 -13.77 -2.03
C GLN A 277 -3.88 -12.42 -1.79
N ARG A 278 -2.54 -12.36 -1.81
CA ARG A 278 -1.77 -11.17 -1.53
C ARG A 278 -1.64 -10.23 -2.73
N PHE A 279 -1.33 -10.78 -3.90
CA PHE A 279 -1.00 -9.99 -5.10
C PHE A 279 -2.14 -9.90 -6.12
N GLY A 280 -3.27 -10.57 -5.90
CA GLY A 280 -4.45 -10.55 -6.76
C GLY A 280 -4.35 -11.44 -8.00
N HIS A 281 -3.18 -12.00 -8.31
CA HIS A 281 -2.92 -12.84 -9.48
C HIS A 281 -2.02 -14.03 -9.12
N PRO A 282 -2.00 -15.12 -9.93
CA PRO A 282 -1.15 -16.26 -9.66
C PRO A 282 0.34 -15.96 -9.87
N PRO A 283 1.25 -16.75 -9.25
CA PRO A 283 2.70 -16.51 -9.34
C PRO A 283 3.23 -16.53 -10.79
N GLY A 284 2.65 -17.34 -11.66
CA GLY A 284 3.08 -17.49 -13.06
C GLY A 284 2.90 -16.24 -13.91
N THR A 285 1.96 -15.38 -13.56
CA THR A 285 1.70 -14.11 -14.27
C THR A 285 2.43 -12.92 -13.68
N HIS A 286 3.14 -13.11 -12.58
CA HIS A 286 3.81 -12.02 -11.86
C HIS A 286 4.97 -11.39 -12.66
N SER A 287 5.62 -12.15 -13.53
CA SER A 287 6.69 -11.67 -14.41
C SER A 287 6.18 -10.96 -15.66
N GLU A 288 4.90 -11.17 -16.03
CA GLU A 288 4.30 -10.63 -17.25
C GLU A 288 3.46 -9.37 -16.99
N SER A 289 3.16 -9.06 -15.74
CA SER A 289 2.38 -7.87 -15.38
C SER A 289 3.31 -6.68 -15.13
N PRO A 290 3.34 -5.70 -16.03
CA PRO A 290 3.42 -4.32 -15.59
C PRO A 290 2.15 -4.11 -14.75
N LEU A 291 2.28 -3.67 -13.52
CA LEU A 291 1.18 -3.36 -12.61
C LEU A 291 0.06 -2.63 -13.37
N GLY A 292 -1.02 -3.35 -13.68
CA GLY A 292 -2.26 -2.77 -14.16
C GLY A 292 -2.53 -2.83 -15.67
N SER A 293 -2.75 -4.01 -16.25
CA SER A 293 -3.58 -4.11 -17.46
C SER A 293 -4.84 -4.93 -17.16
N ASN A 294 -5.88 -4.25 -16.72
CA ASN A 294 -7.24 -4.75 -16.86
C ASN A 294 -7.59 -4.66 -18.34
N LYS A 295 -7.63 -5.78 -19.05
CA LYS A 295 -8.38 -5.88 -20.31
C LYS A 295 -9.85 -5.73 -19.97
N GLU A 296 -10.39 -4.54 -20.13
CA GLU A 296 -11.81 -4.33 -20.31
C GLU A 296 -12.21 -5.03 -21.61
N THR A 297 -12.92 -6.15 -21.46
CA THR A 297 -13.64 -6.75 -22.57
C THR A 297 -14.84 -5.85 -22.85
N VAL A 298 -14.67 -4.91 -23.78
CA VAL A 298 -15.78 -4.18 -24.38
C VAL A 298 -16.61 -5.22 -25.15
N ARG A 299 -17.74 -5.62 -24.59
CA ARG A 299 -18.79 -6.32 -25.33
C ARG A 299 -19.43 -5.30 -26.25
N SER A 300 -19.06 -5.36 -27.53
CA SER A 300 -19.80 -4.75 -28.62
C SER A 300 -21.19 -5.40 -28.67
N GLY A 301 -22.20 -4.62 -28.37
CA GLY A 301 -23.60 -4.95 -28.58
C GLY A 301 -23.91 -5.01 -30.09
N PRO A 302 -24.91 -5.78 -30.50
CA PRO A 302 -25.24 -5.96 -31.90
C PRO A 302 -25.81 -4.66 -32.50
N THR A 303 -25.24 -4.27 -33.63
CA THR A 303 -25.78 -3.23 -34.53
C THR A 303 -27.10 -3.74 -35.11
N GLU A 304 -28.20 -3.11 -34.72
CA GLU A 304 -29.51 -3.26 -35.32
C GLU A 304 -29.54 -2.52 -36.66
N SER A 305 -29.57 -3.29 -37.73
CA SER A 305 -29.73 -2.79 -39.10
C SER A 305 -31.17 -2.34 -39.34
N ALA A 306 -31.42 -1.05 -39.43
CA ALA A 306 -32.65 -0.54 -39.96
C ALA A 306 -32.61 -0.56 -41.48
N SER A 307 -33.51 -1.35 -42.07
CA SER A 307 -33.83 -1.40 -43.51
C SER A 307 -34.72 -0.21 -43.90
N PRO A 308 -34.55 0.42 -45.04
CA PRO A 308 -35.44 1.46 -45.49
C PRO A 308 -36.68 0.84 -46.16
N ALA A 309 -37.86 1.27 -45.73
CA ALA A 309 -39.12 1.01 -46.45
C ALA A 309 -39.33 2.05 -47.54
N HIS A 310 -39.60 1.50 -48.72
CA HIS A 310 -40.02 2.18 -49.92
C HIS A 310 -41.52 2.52 -49.85
N ASP A 311 -41.88 3.58 -50.58
CA ASP A 311 -43.14 3.93 -51.27
C ASP A 311 -44.39 4.28 -50.48
N ALA A 312 -44.85 5.45 -50.74
CA ALA A 312 -45.91 6.01 -51.60
C ALA A 312 -46.29 7.41 -51.12
#